data_6c61df42bafdb11a969aebc6f616a419
#
_entry.id   6c61df42bafdb11a969aebc6f616a419
#
_cell.length_a   1.000
_cell.length_b   1.000
_cell.length_c   1.000
_cell.angle_alpha   90.00
_cell.angle_beta   90.00
_cell.angle_gamma   90.00
#
_symmetry.space_group_name_H-M   'P 1'
#
loop_
_entity.id
_entity.type
_entity.pdbx_description
1 polymer ?
#
loop_
_entity_poly.entity_id
_entity_poly.type
_entity_poly.pdbx_seq_one_letter_code
_entity_poly.pdbx_strand_id
1 'polypeptide(L)'
;MNIDLRENTTKQITLAAEQAYPHECCGILLGKIGDSITISDIREATNQISGEKTKRHFEIDPLFLYQVEREIEGSDLEIVGFYHSHPDCKAIPSEQDLEHMIPGLVYAILSVTKDGVVDIQYFQK
;
A
#
# COMPACT_ATOMS: atom_id res chain seq x y z
N MET A 1 8.30 -8.72 13.56
CA MET A 1 8.38 -7.52 12.68
C MET A 1 7.91 -6.30 13.45
N ASN A 2 8.78 -5.30 13.58
CA ASN A 2 8.44 -4.03 14.23
C ASN A 2 8.22 -2.97 13.16
N ILE A 3 7.01 -2.41 13.13
CA ILE A 3 6.66 -1.34 12.20
C ILE A 3 6.34 -0.09 13.01
N ASP A 4 7.08 0.99 12.73
CA ASP A 4 6.83 2.30 13.30
C ASP A 4 6.12 3.14 12.24
N LEU A 5 4.81 3.31 12.41
CA LEU A 5 3.97 4.01 11.46
C LEU A 5 3.67 5.40 11.96
N ARG A 6 4.06 6.41 11.19
CA ARG A 6 3.76 7.79 11.51
C ARG A 6 2.26 8.03 11.40
N GLU A 7 1.69 8.77 12.34
CA GLU A 7 0.25 9.06 12.40
C GLU A 7 -0.27 9.65 11.09
N ASN A 8 0.49 10.57 10.50
CA ASN A 8 0.10 11.19 9.25
C ASN A 8 0.01 10.18 8.10
N THR A 9 0.89 9.18 8.09
CA THR A 9 0.88 8.13 7.07
C THR A 9 -0.39 7.28 7.16
N THR A 10 -0.80 6.93 8.37
CA THR A 10 -2.06 6.19 8.59
C THR A 10 -3.24 6.97 8.02
N LYS A 11 -3.28 8.27 8.28
CA LYS A 11 -4.35 9.13 7.75
C LYS A 11 -4.34 9.17 6.23
N GLN A 12 -3.16 9.23 5.62
CA GLN A 12 -3.02 9.30 4.17
C GLN A 12 -3.52 8.02 3.48
N ILE A 13 -3.12 6.83 3.98
CA ILE A 13 -3.57 5.58 3.35
C ILE A 13 -5.05 5.33 3.60
N THR A 14 -5.58 5.72 4.76
CA THR A 14 -7.01 5.64 5.07
C THR A 14 -7.81 6.47 4.08
N LEU A 15 -7.40 7.72 3.88
CA LEU A 15 -8.08 8.62 2.95
C LEU A 15 -8.04 8.08 1.52
N ALA A 16 -6.89 7.56 1.09
CA ALA A 16 -6.74 6.99 -0.25
C ALA A 16 -7.72 5.83 -0.46
N ALA A 17 -7.84 4.92 0.51
CA ALA A 17 -8.75 3.80 0.43
C ALA A 17 -10.21 4.24 0.36
N GLU A 18 -10.57 5.23 1.17
CA GLU A 18 -11.94 5.75 1.22
C GLU A 18 -12.32 6.48 -0.06
N GLN A 19 -11.40 7.23 -0.63
CA GLN A 19 -11.64 7.97 -1.88
C GLN A 19 -11.75 7.04 -3.09
N ALA A 20 -11.04 5.91 -3.08
CA ALA A 20 -11.08 4.96 -4.19
C ALA A 20 -12.30 4.06 -4.17
N TYR A 21 -12.89 3.83 -2.99
CA TYR A 21 -14.03 2.93 -2.86
C TYR A 21 -15.11 3.24 -3.90
N PRO A 22 -15.69 2.26 -4.61
CA PRO A 22 -15.61 0.81 -4.42
C PRO A 22 -14.46 0.12 -5.17
N HIS A 23 -13.51 0.86 -5.69
CA HIS A 23 -12.34 0.32 -6.38
C HIS A 23 -11.17 0.13 -5.43
N GLU A 24 -10.25 -0.76 -5.77
CA GLU A 24 -9.02 -0.93 -4.99
C GLU A 24 -8.09 0.25 -5.25
N CYS A 25 -7.55 0.82 -4.17
CA CYS A 25 -6.43 1.75 -4.28
C CYS A 25 -5.13 0.99 -4.09
N CYS A 26 -4.03 1.57 -4.53
CA CYS A 26 -2.70 1.02 -4.29
C CYS A 26 -1.67 2.14 -4.25
N GLY A 27 -0.51 1.82 -3.67
CA GLY A 27 0.56 2.78 -3.62
C GLY A 27 1.81 2.22 -2.96
N ILE A 28 2.78 3.10 -2.78
CA ILE A 28 4.11 2.77 -2.30
C ILE A 28 4.29 3.36 -0.91
N LEU A 29 4.86 2.56 -0.01
CA LEU A 29 5.22 2.99 1.34
C LEU A 29 6.70 3.36 1.35
N LEU A 30 7.01 4.54 1.85
CA LEU A 30 8.37 5.06 1.93
C LEU A 30 8.79 5.21 3.40
N GLY A 31 10.06 4.97 3.67
CA GLY A 31 10.59 5.09 5.02
C GLY A 31 12.00 4.57 5.13
N LYS A 32 12.27 3.83 6.19
CA LYS A 32 13.60 3.28 6.51
C LYS A 32 13.48 1.85 7.01
N ILE A 33 14.37 1.00 6.55
CA ILE A 33 14.50 -0.36 7.07
C ILE A 33 15.73 -0.41 7.97
N GLY A 34 15.53 -0.76 9.23
CA GLY A 34 16.58 -0.90 10.23
C GLY A 34 16.18 -2.02 11.19
N ASP A 35 16.43 -1.84 12.51
CA ASP A 35 15.96 -2.78 13.53
C ASP A 35 14.44 -2.87 13.54
N SER A 36 13.79 -1.75 13.19
CA SER A 36 12.36 -1.71 12.90
C SER A 36 12.17 -1.05 11.53
N ILE A 37 10.99 -1.19 10.97
CA ILE A 37 10.65 -0.56 9.70
C ILE A 37 9.83 0.68 10.01
N THR A 38 10.35 1.85 9.64
CA THR A 38 9.65 3.12 9.81
C THR A 38 8.96 3.47 8.51
N ILE A 39 7.66 3.73 8.57
CA ILE A 39 6.88 4.18 7.42
C ILE A 39 6.51 5.63 7.67
N SER A 40 7.06 6.54 6.88
CA SER A 40 6.93 7.98 7.11
C SER A 40 6.28 8.76 5.97
N ASP A 41 6.13 8.15 4.81
CA ASP A 41 5.52 8.81 3.66
C ASP A 41 4.93 7.78 2.70
N ILE A 42 4.11 8.24 1.78
CA ILE A 42 3.52 7.37 0.76
C ILE A 42 3.55 8.04 -0.61
N ARG A 43 3.41 7.23 -1.63
CA ARG A 43 3.12 7.72 -2.99
C ARG A 43 1.94 6.93 -3.52
N GLU A 44 0.87 7.65 -3.77
CA GLU A 44 -0.36 7.07 -4.30
C GLU A 44 -0.14 6.69 -5.76
N ALA A 45 -0.54 5.48 -6.15
CA ALA A 45 -0.38 5.01 -7.53
C ALA A 45 -1.74 4.91 -8.20
N THR A 46 -1.75 5.09 -9.52
CA THR A 46 -2.94 4.82 -10.31
C THR A 46 -3.01 3.31 -10.52
N ASN A 47 -4.19 2.72 -10.24
CA ASN A 47 -4.40 1.32 -10.53
C ASN A 47 -4.47 1.13 -12.05
N GLN A 48 -3.58 0.30 -12.60
CA GLN A 48 -3.52 0.04 -14.05
C GLN A 48 -4.67 -0.81 -14.55
N ILE A 49 -5.32 -1.55 -13.65
CA ILE A 49 -6.50 -2.34 -13.97
C ILE A 49 -7.71 -1.41 -14.00
N SER A 50 -8.56 -1.51 -15.02
CA SER A 50 -9.73 -0.64 -15.17
C SER A 50 -11.03 -1.42 -15.12
N GLY A 51 -12.16 -0.68 -14.95
CA GLY A 51 -13.50 -1.25 -14.94
C GLY A 51 -13.79 -2.05 -13.70
N GLU A 52 -14.60 -3.09 -13.83
CA GLU A 52 -15.02 -3.93 -12.70
C GLU A 52 -13.86 -4.64 -12.00
N LYS A 53 -12.76 -4.86 -12.72
CA LYS A 53 -11.59 -5.55 -12.16
C LYS A 53 -10.94 -4.74 -11.04
N THR A 54 -11.04 -3.41 -11.06
CA THR A 54 -10.45 -2.55 -10.02
C THR A 54 -11.08 -2.75 -8.65
N LYS A 55 -12.22 -3.44 -8.58
CA LYS A 55 -12.87 -3.76 -7.31
C LYS A 55 -12.23 -4.93 -6.60
N ARG A 56 -11.42 -5.74 -7.31
CA ARG A 56 -10.85 -6.99 -6.78
C ARG A 56 -9.37 -7.18 -7.09
N HIS A 57 -8.77 -6.26 -7.84
CA HIS A 57 -7.40 -6.39 -8.29
C HIS A 57 -6.79 -5.03 -8.55
N PHE A 58 -5.46 -4.97 -8.44
CA PHE A 58 -4.72 -3.75 -8.76
C PHE A 58 -3.39 -4.12 -9.41
N GLU A 59 -2.79 -3.13 -10.08
CA GLU A 59 -1.48 -3.28 -10.69
C GLU A 59 -0.80 -1.91 -10.73
N ILE A 60 0.44 -1.85 -10.26
CA ILE A 60 1.24 -0.62 -10.27
C ILE A 60 2.12 -0.61 -11.51
N ASP A 61 2.08 0.51 -12.25
CA ASP A 61 2.93 0.70 -13.42
C ASP A 61 4.42 0.67 -13.01
N PRO A 62 5.23 -0.20 -13.62
CA PRO A 62 6.68 -0.22 -13.35
C PRO A 62 7.37 1.11 -13.59
N LEU A 63 6.89 1.92 -14.52
CA LEU A 63 7.44 3.25 -14.77
C LEU A 63 7.21 4.16 -13.57
N PHE A 64 6.03 4.09 -12.94
CA PHE A 64 5.73 4.86 -11.74
C PHE A 64 6.69 4.46 -10.61
N LEU A 65 6.92 3.17 -10.42
CA LEU A 65 7.85 2.66 -9.42
C LEU A 65 9.26 3.23 -9.67
N TYR A 66 9.71 3.20 -10.91
CA TYR A 66 11.01 3.75 -11.30
C TYR A 66 11.09 5.25 -10.99
N GLN A 67 10.03 5.99 -11.31
CA GLN A 67 9.99 7.44 -11.06
C GLN A 67 10.09 7.74 -9.56
N VAL A 68 9.43 6.95 -8.71
CA VAL A 68 9.52 7.12 -7.26
C VAL A 68 10.94 6.81 -6.77
N GLU A 69 11.56 5.75 -7.27
CA GLU A 69 12.94 5.42 -6.93
C GLU A 69 13.89 6.57 -7.27
N ARG A 70 13.69 7.21 -8.43
CA ARG A 70 14.49 8.36 -8.83
C ARG A 70 14.21 9.58 -7.95
N GLU A 71 12.97 9.80 -7.57
CA GLU A 71 12.56 10.92 -6.72
C GLU A 71 13.27 10.87 -5.36
N ILE A 72 13.36 9.70 -4.76
CA ILE A 72 13.93 9.54 -3.41
C ILE A 72 15.44 9.28 -3.40
N GLU A 73 16.05 9.14 -4.57
CA GLU A 73 17.49 8.92 -4.71
C GLU A 73 18.26 10.06 -4.04
N GLY A 74 19.22 9.70 -3.17
CA GLY A 74 20.00 10.68 -2.42
C GLY A 74 19.32 11.22 -1.16
N SER A 75 18.07 10.84 -0.91
CA SER A 75 17.37 11.18 0.34
C SER A 75 17.57 10.07 1.37
N ASP A 76 16.99 10.26 2.57
CA ASP A 76 17.00 9.23 3.61
C ASP A 76 15.87 8.21 3.42
N LEU A 77 15.04 8.37 2.39
CA LEU A 77 13.91 7.49 2.16
C LEU A 77 14.28 6.31 1.27
N GLU A 78 13.62 5.19 1.51
CA GLU A 78 13.69 4.02 0.65
C GLU A 78 12.28 3.42 0.53
N ILE A 79 12.06 2.60 -0.48
CA ILE A 79 10.79 1.89 -0.63
C ILE A 79 10.80 0.75 0.39
N VAL A 80 9.88 0.81 1.36
CA VAL A 80 9.79 -0.19 2.42
C VAL A 80 8.62 -1.16 2.19
N GLY A 81 7.74 -0.87 1.26
CA GLY A 81 6.63 -1.73 0.94
C GLY A 81 5.57 -1.08 0.09
N PHE A 82 4.40 -1.68 0.14
CA PHE A 82 3.26 -1.26 -0.67
C PHE A 82 1.98 -1.31 0.16
N TYR A 83 0.95 -0.60 -0.28
CA TYR A 83 -0.37 -0.70 0.33
C TYR A 83 -1.42 -0.88 -0.76
N HIS A 84 -2.50 -1.54 -0.40
CA HIS A 84 -3.69 -1.60 -1.24
C HIS A 84 -4.92 -1.83 -0.39
N SER A 85 -6.09 -1.52 -0.94
CA SER A 85 -7.34 -1.70 -0.24
C SER A 85 -8.08 -2.92 -0.74
N HIS A 86 -8.89 -3.52 0.15
CA HIS A 86 -9.82 -4.61 -0.13
C HIS A 86 -11.23 -4.08 0.08
N PRO A 87 -11.92 -3.59 -0.99
CA PRO A 87 -13.29 -3.12 -0.84
C PRO A 87 -14.24 -4.27 -0.46
N ASP A 88 -15.00 -4.05 0.63
CA ASP A 88 -15.99 -5.01 1.14
C ASP A 88 -15.43 -6.41 1.46
N CYS A 89 -14.12 -6.49 1.72
CA CYS A 89 -13.44 -7.74 2.06
C CYS A 89 -12.53 -7.51 3.26
N LYS A 90 -12.16 -8.60 3.93
CA LYS A 90 -11.25 -8.55 5.07
C LYS A 90 -9.84 -8.13 4.64
N ALA A 91 -9.09 -7.55 5.58
CA ALA A 91 -7.71 -7.13 5.37
C ALA A 91 -6.75 -8.33 5.47
N ILE A 92 -6.93 -9.29 4.59
CA ILE A 92 -6.14 -10.53 4.52
C ILE A 92 -5.62 -10.68 3.10
N PRO A 93 -4.34 -11.05 2.91
CA PRO A 93 -3.79 -11.23 1.56
C PRO A 93 -4.56 -12.29 0.78
N SER A 94 -4.86 -11.99 -0.49
CA SER A 94 -5.39 -12.99 -1.42
C SER A 94 -4.24 -13.89 -1.88
N GLU A 95 -4.57 -15.00 -2.56
CA GLU A 95 -3.53 -15.85 -3.16
C GLU A 95 -2.68 -15.05 -4.14
N GLN A 96 -3.30 -14.19 -4.92
CA GLN A 96 -2.59 -13.33 -5.87
C GLN A 96 -1.68 -12.33 -5.15
N ASP A 97 -2.16 -11.74 -4.05
CA ASP A 97 -1.32 -10.87 -3.22
C ASP A 97 -0.07 -11.61 -2.76
N LEU A 98 -0.25 -12.83 -2.22
CA LEU A 98 0.87 -13.63 -1.72
C LEU A 98 1.89 -13.97 -2.80
N GLU A 99 1.43 -14.26 -4.02
CA GLU A 99 2.31 -14.55 -5.15
C GLU A 99 3.20 -13.36 -5.52
N HIS A 100 2.67 -12.15 -5.40
CA HIS A 100 3.37 -10.93 -5.81
C HIS A 100 4.16 -10.26 -4.68
N MET A 101 4.03 -10.74 -3.43
CA MET A 101 4.76 -10.16 -2.31
C MET A 101 6.26 -10.45 -2.41
N ILE A 102 7.05 -9.39 -2.21
CA ILE A 102 8.51 -9.48 -2.20
C ILE A 102 8.97 -9.68 -0.76
N PRO A 103 9.79 -10.73 -0.46
CA PRO A 103 10.29 -10.94 0.90
C PRO A 103 11.03 -9.71 1.42
N GLY A 104 10.81 -9.40 2.70
CA GLY A 104 11.46 -8.26 3.36
C GLY A 104 10.71 -6.95 3.27
N LEU A 105 9.77 -6.81 2.34
CA LEU A 105 8.93 -5.61 2.24
C LEU A 105 7.65 -5.77 3.04
N VAL A 106 7.09 -4.63 3.46
CA VAL A 106 5.84 -4.58 4.22
C VAL A 106 4.68 -4.34 3.27
N TYR A 107 3.58 -5.04 3.51
CA TYR A 107 2.36 -4.87 2.74
C TYR A 107 1.22 -4.50 3.68
N ALA A 108 0.69 -3.29 3.49
CA ALA A 108 -0.46 -2.81 4.25
C ALA A 108 -1.72 -3.10 3.44
N ILE A 109 -2.68 -3.77 4.06
CA ILE A 109 -3.97 -4.07 3.44
C ILE A 109 -5.05 -3.39 4.26
N LEU A 110 -5.90 -2.61 3.59
CA LEU A 110 -6.97 -1.85 4.24
C LEU A 110 -8.32 -2.43 3.83
N SER A 111 -9.08 -2.90 4.81
CA SER A 111 -10.47 -3.29 4.58
C SER A 111 -11.32 -2.04 4.59
N VAL A 112 -12.03 -1.76 3.50
CA VAL A 112 -12.82 -0.56 3.33
C VAL A 112 -14.24 -0.90 2.89
N THR A 113 -15.23 -0.23 3.48
CA THR A 113 -16.63 -0.37 3.13
C THR A 113 -17.19 0.99 2.74
N LYS A 114 -18.48 1.04 2.40
CA LYS A 114 -19.16 2.31 2.13
C LYS A 114 -19.10 3.28 3.32
N ASP A 115 -18.87 2.77 4.52
CA ASP A 115 -18.81 3.58 5.74
C ASP A 115 -17.39 3.98 6.13
N GLY A 116 -16.40 3.57 5.35
CA GLY A 116 -14.99 3.92 5.56
C GLY A 116 -14.12 2.71 5.84
N VAL A 117 -12.86 2.98 6.21
CA VAL A 117 -11.89 1.94 6.56
C VAL A 117 -12.27 1.34 7.92
N VAL A 118 -12.36 0.01 7.96
CA VAL A 118 -12.75 -0.72 9.17
C VAL A 118 -11.61 -1.53 9.78
N ASP A 119 -10.53 -1.77 9.03
CA ASP A 119 -9.37 -2.53 9.52
C ASP A 119 -8.16 -2.26 8.65
N ILE A 120 -6.98 -2.25 9.26
CA ILE A 120 -5.70 -2.13 8.56
C ILE A 120 -4.77 -3.19 9.15
N GLN A 121 -4.22 -4.05 8.30
CA GLN A 121 -3.29 -5.09 8.72
C GLN A 121 -2.00 -5.00 7.90
N TYR A 122 -0.89 -5.40 8.51
CA TYR A 122 0.43 -5.36 7.90
C TYR A 122 1.00 -6.77 7.80
N PHE A 123 1.57 -7.08 6.64
CA PHE A 123 2.09 -8.40 6.35
C PHE A 123 3.49 -8.31 5.77
N GLN A 124 4.27 -9.37 6.00
CA GLN A 124 5.62 -9.51 5.43
C GLN A 124 5.80 -10.97 5.03
N LYS A 125 6.35 -11.19 3.84
CA LYS A 125 6.57 -12.55 3.34
C LYS A 125 7.85 -13.16 3.89
#